data_60cf9fd5cd5b35eeceb4a07be70bd7b5
#
_entry.id   60cf9fd5cd5b35eeceb4a07be70bd7b5
#
_cell.length_a   1.000
_cell.length_b   1.000
_cell.length_c   1.000
_cell.angle_alpha   90.00
_cell.angle_beta   90.00
_cell.angle_gamma   90.00
#
_symmetry.space_group_name_H-M   'P 1'
#
loop_
_entity.id
_entity.type
_entity.pdbx_description
1 polymer ?
#
loop_
_entity_poly.entity_id
_entity_poly.type
_entity_poly.pdbx_seq_one_letter_code
_entity_poly.pdbx_strand_id
1 'polypeptide(L)'
;MVHDSKSATNPLGETLASPAAYAPEILFPIPRAPAREAIGFPPQLAMFGFDHWQAFELSWLDSSGKPSVAVAELFFDCRSPAIVESKSLKLYLNSFNHERMASTELLASTIKADLEQASGNVVNVLVHSLGEYRALMAKNFAPRLQDNRTVIALDRLPLIDNVAPLDASVIEFIRIDKAPNAVHANKETRYTSDLFRSNCPVTNQPDWASLEIKVTGIEIEGAS
;
A
#
# COMPACT_ATOMS: atom_id res chain seq x y z
N MET A 1 33.80 19.86 3.64
CA MET A 1 33.36 19.06 4.79
C MET A 1 32.59 17.88 4.18
N VAL A 2 33.13 16.68 4.32
CA VAL A 2 32.49 15.46 3.80
C VAL A 2 31.38 15.14 4.78
N HIS A 3 30.12 15.22 4.37
CA HIS A 3 29.01 14.69 5.15
C HIS A 3 29.16 13.17 5.20
N ASP A 4 29.52 12.68 6.35
CA ASP A 4 29.46 11.26 6.67
C ASP A 4 28.00 10.83 6.58
N SER A 5 27.63 10.19 5.49
CA SER A 5 26.31 9.58 5.30
C SER A 5 26.24 8.36 6.24
N LYS A 6 25.76 8.58 7.46
CA LYS A 6 25.36 7.46 8.31
C LYS A 6 24.26 6.71 7.56
N SER A 7 24.58 5.55 7.06
CA SER A 7 23.62 4.60 6.50
C SER A 7 22.51 4.37 7.53
N ALA A 8 21.28 4.67 7.17
CA ALA A 8 20.13 4.40 8.01
C ALA A 8 20.13 2.90 8.38
N THR A 9 20.02 2.59 9.66
CA THR A 9 19.86 1.20 10.13
C THR A 9 18.38 0.84 10.08
N ASN A 10 18.08 -0.44 9.75
CA ASN A 10 16.70 -0.93 9.73
C ASN A 10 16.07 -0.71 11.13
N PRO A 11 15.03 0.15 11.27
CA PRO A 11 14.42 0.47 12.56
C PRO A 11 13.49 -0.61 13.10
N LEU A 12 13.24 -1.65 12.32
CA LEU A 12 12.33 -2.73 12.69
C LEU A 12 12.83 -3.47 13.94
N GLY A 13 12.01 -3.46 15.00
CA GLY A 13 12.34 -4.07 16.29
C GLY A 13 13.16 -3.19 17.27
N GLU A 14 13.65 -2.04 16.82
CA GLU A 14 14.41 -1.10 17.65
C GLU A 14 13.50 -0.07 18.35
N THR A 15 13.92 0.41 19.52
CA THR A 15 13.29 1.57 20.17
C THR A 15 14.03 2.82 19.72
N LEU A 16 13.40 3.63 18.89
CA LEU A 16 13.95 4.87 18.39
C LEU A 16 13.22 6.07 19.02
N ALA A 17 13.97 7.09 19.38
CA ALA A 17 13.40 8.36 19.78
C ALA A 17 12.77 9.07 18.57
N SER A 18 11.68 9.81 18.79
CA SER A 18 11.13 10.68 17.76
C SER A 18 12.14 11.77 17.40
N PRO A 19 12.33 12.07 16.11
CA PRO A 19 13.23 13.15 15.69
C PRO A 19 12.74 14.49 16.23
N ALA A 20 13.69 15.36 16.61
CA ALA A 20 13.39 16.70 17.11
C ALA A 20 13.28 17.76 15.99
N ALA A 21 13.71 17.44 14.78
CA ALA A 21 13.74 18.29 13.60
C ALA A 21 13.56 17.45 12.34
N TYR A 22 13.33 18.09 11.21
CA TYR A 22 13.23 17.45 9.91
C TYR A 22 14.44 16.54 9.62
N ALA A 23 14.17 15.28 9.29
CA ALA A 23 15.17 14.21 9.25
C ALA A 23 14.88 13.20 8.12
N PRO A 24 15.10 13.57 6.84
CA PRO A 24 14.84 12.67 5.70
C PRO A 24 15.76 11.43 5.69
N GLU A 25 16.92 11.50 6.36
CA GLU A 25 17.86 10.40 6.51
C GLU A 25 17.34 9.21 7.33
N ILE A 26 16.21 9.39 8.03
CA ILE A 26 15.54 8.31 8.77
C ILE A 26 14.85 7.31 7.82
N LEU A 27 14.47 7.75 6.62
CA LEU A 27 13.80 6.90 5.65
C LEU A 27 14.68 5.69 5.30
N PHE A 28 14.16 4.50 5.58
CA PHE A 28 14.87 3.25 5.33
C PHE A 28 14.27 2.52 4.11
N PRO A 29 15.01 2.43 2.98
CA PRO A 29 14.56 1.72 1.80
C PRO A 29 14.67 0.21 1.98
N ILE A 30 13.61 -0.53 1.68
CA ILE A 30 13.58 -1.99 1.62
C ILE A 30 13.58 -2.40 0.14
N PRO A 31 14.61 -3.09 -0.36
CA PRO A 31 14.64 -3.59 -1.73
C PRO A 31 13.49 -4.58 -1.98
N ARG A 32 12.78 -4.42 -3.11
CA ARG A 32 11.66 -5.29 -3.47
C ARG A 32 12.10 -6.64 -4.07
N ALA A 33 13.28 -6.69 -4.70
CA ALA A 33 13.73 -7.86 -5.44
C ALA A 33 13.81 -9.12 -4.55
N PRO A 34 14.44 -9.11 -3.36
CA PRO A 34 14.53 -10.32 -2.53
C PRO A 34 13.18 -10.92 -2.15
N ALA A 35 12.19 -10.08 -1.82
CA ALA A 35 10.85 -10.56 -1.48
C ALA A 35 10.13 -11.17 -2.69
N ARG A 36 10.32 -10.60 -3.89
CA ARG A 36 9.76 -11.14 -5.13
C ARG A 36 10.40 -12.47 -5.53
N GLU A 37 11.71 -12.57 -5.40
CA GLU A 37 12.46 -13.82 -5.64
C GLU A 37 11.99 -14.93 -4.69
N ALA A 38 11.78 -14.60 -3.42
CA ALA A 38 11.35 -15.56 -2.40
C ALA A 38 9.98 -16.20 -2.71
N ILE A 39 9.10 -15.49 -3.42
CA ILE A 39 7.79 -16.01 -3.87
C ILE A 39 7.82 -16.52 -5.31
N GLY A 40 8.99 -16.62 -5.94
CA GLY A 40 9.14 -17.07 -7.33
C GLY A 40 8.53 -16.13 -8.38
N PHE A 41 8.40 -14.83 -8.08
CA PHE A 41 7.84 -13.87 -9.02
C PHE A 41 8.77 -13.70 -10.24
N PRO A 42 8.29 -13.94 -11.48
CA PRO A 42 9.13 -13.87 -12.66
C PRO A 42 9.59 -12.42 -12.92
N PRO A 43 10.91 -12.13 -12.98
CA PRO A 43 11.42 -10.76 -13.14
C PRO A 43 11.02 -10.10 -14.46
N GLN A 44 10.70 -10.90 -15.49
CA GLN A 44 10.26 -10.44 -16.81
C GLN A 44 8.75 -10.14 -16.87
N LEU A 45 7.99 -10.45 -15.82
CA LEU A 45 6.56 -10.19 -15.80
C LEU A 45 6.30 -8.69 -15.61
N ALA A 46 5.55 -8.11 -16.54
CA ALA A 46 5.16 -6.72 -16.45
C ALA A 46 4.22 -6.52 -15.24
N MET A 47 4.60 -5.58 -14.37
CA MET A 47 3.77 -5.15 -13.25
C MET A 47 3.17 -3.78 -13.54
N PHE A 48 1.91 -3.62 -13.17
CA PHE A 48 1.18 -2.36 -13.23
C PHE A 48 0.46 -2.15 -11.90
N GLY A 49 0.58 -0.96 -11.35
CA GLY A 49 -0.09 -0.62 -10.11
C GLY A 49 0.77 0.22 -9.18
N PHE A 50 0.28 0.38 -7.98
CA PHE A 50 0.94 1.18 -6.94
C PHE A 50 0.58 0.66 -5.56
N ASP A 51 1.46 0.92 -4.60
CA ASP A 51 1.13 0.77 -3.19
C ASP A 51 0.52 2.10 -2.72
N HIS A 52 -0.70 2.07 -2.21
CA HIS A 52 -1.39 3.23 -1.65
C HIS A 52 -1.32 3.19 -0.13
N TRP A 53 -0.69 4.20 0.45
CA TRP A 53 -0.55 4.35 1.88
C TRP A 53 -1.27 5.60 2.36
N GLN A 54 -1.86 5.50 3.55
CA GLN A 54 -2.55 6.61 4.21
C GLN A 54 -1.86 6.94 5.53
N ALA A 55 -1.39 8.18 5.65
CA ALA A 55 -0.77 8.70 6.85
C ALA A 55 -1.74 9.66 7.56
N PHE A 56 -2.37 9.18 8.64
CA PHE A 56 -3.39 9.93 9.38
C PHE A 56 -2.83 10.95 10.37
N GLU A 57 -1.55 10.88 10.68
CA GLU A 57 -0.92 11.70 11.73
C GLU A 57 0.16 12.61 11.15
N LEU A 58 -0.14 13.34 10.07
CA LEU A 58 0.75 14.36 9.54
C LEU A 58 0.45 15.70 10.21
N SER A 59 1.47 16.33 10.79
CA SER A 59 1.37 17.66 11.39
C SER A 59 2.64 18.48 11.18
N TRP A 60 2.47 19.80 11.16
CA TRP A 60 3.53 20.79 11.02
C TRP A 60 3.10 22.13 11.64
N LEU A 61 3.97 23.12 11.63
CA LEU A 61 3.65 24.50 11.99
C LEU A 61 3.47 25.31 10.70
N ASP A 62 2.40 26.09 10.60
CA ASP A 62 2.25 27.07 9.53
C ASP A 62 3.28 28.21 9.67
N SER A 63 3.28 29.17 8.74
CA SER A 63 4.19 30.31 8.74
C SER A 63 4.11 31.16 10.01
N SER A 64 2.95 31.19 10.69
CA SER A 64 2.73 31.89 11.94
C SER A 64 3.20 31.12 13.17
N GLY A 65 3.45 29.80 13.01
CA GLY A 65 3.79 28.87 14.08
C GLY A 65 2.60 28.18 14.72
N LYS A 66 1.42 28.27 14.10
CA LYS A 66 0.23 27.55 14.54
C LYS A 66 0.28 26.12 14.03
N PRO A 67 -0.03 25.11 14.87
CA PRO A 67 -0.12 23.73 14.43
C PRO A 67 -1.16 23.50 13.33
N SER A 68 -0.78 22.78 12.29
CA SER A 68 -1.62 22.30 11.22
C SER A 68 -1.59 20.78 11.19
N VAL A 69 -2.71 20.14 10.88
CA VAL A 69 -2.86 18.69 10.80
C VAL A 69 -3.53 18.28 9.50
N ALA A 70 -3.13 17.14 8.97
CA ALA A 70 -3.63 16.64 7.69
C ALA A 70 -3.58 15.11 7.62
N VAL A 71 -4.21 14.56 6.58
CA VAL A 71 -4.00 13.19 6.12
C VAL A 71 -3.22 13.23 4.82
N ALA A 72 -2.15 12.46 4.73
CA ALA A 72 -1.44 12.28 3.47
C ALA A 72 -1.79 10.94 2.82
N GLU A 73 -1.98 10.95 1.50
CA GLU A 73 -2.04 9.75 0.67
C GLU A 73 -0.75 9.66 -0.14
N LEU A 74 -0.09 8.51 -0.08
CA LEU A 74 1.20 8.25 -0.71
C LEU A 74 1.02 7.10 -1.68
N PHE A 75 1.43 7.29 -2.93
CA PHE A 75 1.31 6.28 -3.98
C PHE A 75 2.69 5.96 -4.52
N PHE A 76 3.19 4.78 -4.22
CA PHE A 76 4.48 4.28 -4.71
C PHE A 76 4.25 3.39 -5.93
N ASP A 77 4.95 3.65 -7.03
CA ASP A 77 4.92 2.77 -8.21
C ASP A 77 5.37 1.36 -7.81
N CYS A 78 4.60 0.34 -8.14
CA CYS A 78 4.95 -1.05 -7.85
C CYS A 78 6.28 -1.48 -8.51
N ARG A 79 6.76 -0.77 -9.54
CA ARG A 79 8.02 -1.01 -10.23
C ARG A 79 9.22 -0.35 -9.55
N SER A 80 9.02 0.45 -8.48
CA SER A 80 10.14 1.04 -7.74
C SER A 80 11.10 -0.06 -7.26
N PRO A 81 12.42 0.19 -7.28
CA PRO A 81 13.41 -0.77 -6.80
C PRO A 81 13.28 -1.06 -5.30
N ALA A 82 12.77 -0.09 -4.54
CA ALA A 82 12.55 -0.23 -3.12
C ALA A 82 11.18 0.33 -2.69
N ILE A 83 10.74 -0.07 -1.51
CA ILE A 83 9.67 0.58 -0.75
C ILE A 83 10.26 1.08 0.57
N VAL A 84 9.65 2.09 1.18
CA VAL A 84 10.11 2.61 2.47
C VAL A 84 9.59 1.73 3.61
N GLU A 85 10.41 1.46 4.63
CA GLU A 85 9.99 0.75 5.84
C GLU A 85 9.01 1.62 6.64
N SER A 86 7.90 1.03 7.09
CA SER A 86 6.74 1.76 7.62
C SER A 86 7.02 2.55 8.91
N LYS A 87 7.86 2.01 9.82
CA LYS A 87 8.23 2.69 11.06
C LYS A 87 9.15 3.88 10.77
N SER A 88 10.09 3.73 9.83
CA SER A 88 10.93 4.83 9.38
C SER A 88 10.12 5.93 8.72
N LEU A 89 9.12 5.57 7.92
CA LEU A 89 8.19 6.53 7.33
C LEU A 89 7.41 7.30 8.41
N LYS A 90 6.89 6.60 9.42
CA LYS A 90 6.18 7.25 10.53
C LYS A 90 7.09 8.23 11.29
N LEU A 91 8.30 7.83 11.58
CA LEU A 91 9.28 8.70 12.27
C LEU A 91 9.66 9.91 11.39
N TYR A 92 9.85 9.69 10.09
CA TYR A 92 10.10 10.75 9.13
C TYR A 92 8.94 11.76 9.08
N LEU A 93 7.70 11.31 8.96
CA LEU A 93 6.53 12.20 8.96
C LEU A 93 6.41 12.98 10.29
N ASN A 94 6.74 12.35 11.42
CA ASN A 94 6.78 13.02 12.72
C ASN A 94 7.88 14.10 12.81
N SER A 95 8.92 14.03 11.97
CA SER A 95 9.98 15.04 11.95
C SER A 95 9.50 16.44 11.53
N PHE A 96 8.34 16.52 10.86
CA PHE A 96 7.71 17.79 10.51
C PHE A 96 6.96 18.48 11.65
N ASN A 97 6.70 17.80 12.77
CA ASN A 97 5.84 18.31 13.85
C ASN A 97 6.23 19.70 14.38
N HIS A 98 7.51 20.04 14.33
CA HIS A 98 8.05 21.32 14.78
C HIS A 98 8.57 22.20 13.64
N GLU A 99 8.46 21.73 12.39
CA GLU A 99 8.92 22.46 11.22
C GLU A 99 7.89 23.48 10.75
N ARG A 100 8.36 24.65 10.34
CA ARG A 100 7.51 25.68 9.74
C ARG A 100 7.45 25.50 8.23
N MET A 101 6.28 25.17 7.71
CA MET A 101 6.04 25.05 6.27
C MET A 101 5.20 26.20 5.78
N ALA A 102 5.66 26.87 4.72
CA ALA A 102 4.98 28.04 4.15
C ALA A 102 3.63 27.68 3.54
N SER A 103 3.48 26.45 3.04
CA SER A 103 2.21 25.96 2.47
C SER A 103 2.14 24.43 2.49
N THR A 104 0.94 23.91 2.33
CA THR A 104 0.69 22.46 2.19
C THR A 104 1.36 21.89 0.93
N GLU A 105 1.41 22.68 -0.15
CA GLU A 105 2.05 22.29 -1.42
C GLU A 105 3.57 22.13 -1.25
N LEU A 106 4.20 23.03 -0.48
CA LEU A 106 5.63 22.89 -0.16
C LEU A 106 5.89 21.64 0.67
N LEU A 107 5.06 21.38 1.69
CA LEU A 107 5.14 20.17 2.49
C LEU A 107 5.00 18.91 1.59
N ALA A 108 3.96 18.87 0.75
CA ALA A 108 3.73 17.74 -0.15
C ALA A 108 4.89 17.53 -1.14
N SER A 109 5.45 18.60 -1.70
CA SER A 109 6.59 18.52 -2.62
C SER A 109 7.88 18.06 -1.92
N THR A 110 8.10 18.47 -0.66
CA THR A 110 9.23 18.02 0.16
C THR A 110 9.11 16.52 0.43
N ILE A 111 7.95 16.07 0.94
CA ILE A 111 7.70 14.65 1.19
C ILE A 111 7.85 13.82 -0.09
N LYS A 112 7.34 14.33 -1.22
CA LYS A 112 7.48 13.66 -2.51
C LYS A 112 8.94 13.46 -2.90
N ALA A 113 9.75 14.50 -2.83
CA ALA A 113 11.16 14.44 -3.22
C ALA A 113 11.96 13.44 -2.36
N ASP A 114 11.74 13.43 -1.04
CA ASP A 114 12.42 12.52 -0.12
C ASP A 114 12.01 11.07 -0.35
N LEU A 115 10.72 10.82 -0.56
CA LEU A 115 10.22 9.46 -0.85
C LEU A 115 10.66 8.95 -2.23
N GLU A 116 10.76 9.82 -3.22
CA GLU A 116 11.32 9.48 -4.54
C GLU A 116 12.80 9.11 -4.43
N GLN A 117 13.56 9.85 -3.64
CA GLN A 117 14.95 9.53 -3.37
C GLN A 117 15.10 8.18 -2.65
N ALA A 118 14.28 7.92 -1.65
CA ALA A 118 14.35 6.68 -0.87
C ALA A 118 13.88 5.46 -1.67
N SER A 119 12.78 5.57 -2.43
CA SER A 119 12.22 4.44 -3.18
C SER A 119 12.86 4.20 -4.54
N GLY A 120 13.55 5.21 -5.09
CA GLY A 120 14.20 5.16 -6.40
C GLY A 120 13.26 5.28 -7.59
N ASN A 121 12.02 5.75 -7.40
CA ASN A 121 11.05 5.97 -8.48
C ASN A 121 10.05 7.07 -8.09
N VAL A 122 9.20 7.45 -9.04
CA VAL A 122 8.16 8.46 -8.85
C VAL A 122 7.19 8.07 -7.73
N VAL A 123 6.91 9.03 -6.86
CA VAL A 123 5.92 8.93 -5.79
C VAL A 123 4.91 10.07 -5.95
N ASN A 124 3.62 9.76 -5.90
CA ASN A 124 2.59 10.80 -5.79
C ASN A 124 2.23 11.01 -4.32
N VAL A 125 2.14 12.27 -3.92
CA VAL A 125 1.79 12.69 -2.56
C VAL A 125 0.62 13.66 -2.64
N LEU A 126 -0.48 13.30 -1.96
CA LEU A 126 -1.63 14.16 -1.78
C LEU A 126 -1.77 14.47 -0.29
N VAL A 127 -1.93 15.74 0.05
CA VAL A 127 -2.12 16.18 1.43
C VAL A 127 -3.50 16.83 1.54
N HIS A 128 -4.35 16.29 2.38
CA HIS A 128 -5.73 16.72 2.57
C HIS A 128 -5.92 17.28 3.98
N SER A 129 -6.59 18.41 4.09
CA SER A 129 -7.14 18.82 5.39
C SER A 129 -8.11 17.74 5.91
N LEU A 130 -8.33 17.69 7.21
CA LEU A 130 -9.27 16.72 7.79
C LEU A 130 -10.69 16.87 7.23
N GLY A 131 -11.09 18.09 6.86
CA GLY A 131 -12.39 18.35 6.24
C GLY A 131 -12.50 17.77 4.83
N GLU A 132 -11.50 18.01 4.00
CA GLU A 132 -11.41 17.45 2.64
C GLU A 132 -11.36 15.92 2.66
N TYR A 133 -10.53 15.34 3.55
CA TYR A 133 -10.43 13.90 3.67
C TYR A 133 -11.75 13.26 4.08
N ARG A 134 -12.48 13.83 5.06
CA ARG A 134 -13.82 13.36 5.44
C ARG A 134 -14.81 13.42 4.29
N ALA A 135 -14.78 14.49 3.51
CA ALA A 135 -15.65 14.64 2.32
C ALA A 135 -15.30 13.59 1.25
N LEU A 136 -14.01 13.34 1.02
CA LEU A 136 -13.53 12.30 0.11
C LEU A 136 -14.00 10.91 0.55
N MET A 137 -13.83 10.58 1.84
CA MET A 137 -14.28 9.31 2.40
C MET A 137 -15.80 9.15 2.30
N ALA A 138 -16.59 10.17 2.66
CA ALA A 138 -18.04 10.12 2.54
C ALA A 138 -18.50 9.87 1.08
N LYS A 139 -17.84 10.47 0.10
CA LYS A 139 -18.11 10.23 -1.32
C LYS A 139 -17.75 8.83 -1.77
N ASN A 140 -16.66 8.28 -1.28
CA ASN A 140 -16.18 6.94 -1.65
C ASN A 140 -17.00 5.82 -0.97
N PHE A 141 -17.52 6.07 0.25
CA PHE A 141 -18.38 5.15 0.99
C PHE A 141 -19.87 5.32 0.71
N ALA A 142 -20.27 6.34 -0.08
CA ALA A 142 -21.65 6.39 -0.57
C ALA A 142 -21.96 5.06 -1.28
N PRO A 143 -23.07 4.38 -0.92
CA PRO A 143 -23.35 3.08 -1.49
C PRO A 143 -23.36 3.17 -3.02
N ARG A 144 -22.53 2.40 -3.67
CA ARG A 144 -22.54 2.21 -5.11
C ARG A 144 -23.80 1.40 -5.45
N LEU A 145 -24.93 2.09 -5.51
CA LEU A 145 -26.27 1.50 -5.57
C LEU A 145 -26.60 0.76 -6.88
N GLN A 146 -25.69 0.71 -7.86
CA GLN A 146 -25.94 0.04 -9.13
C GLN A 146 -24.63 -0.52 -9.69
N ASP A 147 -24.19 -1.63 -9.15
CA ASP A 147 -23.11 -2.40 -9.74
C ASP A 147 -23.66 -3.77 -10.17
N ASN A 148 -23.93 -3.95 -11.47
CA ASN A 148 -24.38 -5.21 -12.05
C ASN A 148 -23.26 -6.26 -12.17
N ARG A 149 -22.12 -6.05 -11.50
CA ARG A 149 -20.98 -6.93 -11.51
C ARG A 149 -21.19 -8.09 -10.55
N THR A 150 -20.76 -9.28 -10.96
CA THR A 150 -20.75 -10.43 -10.07
C THR A 150 -19.65 -10.22 -9.00
N VAL A 151 -20.04 -10.21 -7.74
CA VAL A 151 -19.10 -10.18 -6.61
C VAL A 151 -19.20 -11.52 -5.88
N ILE A 152 -18.09 -12.22 -5.76
CA ILE A 152 -17.95 -13.47 -5.02
C ILE A 152 -17.17 -13.18 -3.74
N ALA A 153 -17.85 -13.23 -2.59
CA ALA A 153 -17.21 -13.11 -1.29
C ALA A 153 -16.67 -14.51 -0.90
N LEU A 154 -15.39 -14.70 -1.02
CA LEU A 154 -14.72 -15.98 -0.75
C LEU A 154 -14.96 -16.45 0.69
N ASP A 155 -15.00 -15.52 1.64
CA ASP A 155 -15.22 -15.79 3.07
C ASP A 155 -16.60 -16.36 3.38
N ARG A 156 -17.53 -16.31 2.43
CA ARG A 156 -18.89 -16.85 2.55
C ARG A 156 -19.06 -18.22 1.89
N LEU A 157 -18.03 -18.69 1.22
CA LEU A 157 -18.04 -20.03 0.65
C LEU A 157 -17.97 -21.06 1.79
N PRO A 158 -18.65 -22.20 1.66
CA PRO A 158 -18.56 -23.25 2.67
C PRO A 158 -17.14 -23.80 2.72
N LEU A 159 -16.66 -24.10 3.94
CA LEU A 159 -15.41 -24.85 4.10
C LEU A 159 -15.62 -26.27 3.58
N ILE A 160 -14.65 -26.75 2.81
CA ILE A 160 -14.58 -28.18 2.47
C ILE A 160 -13.88 -28.92 3.60
N ASP A 161 -14.33 -30.12 3.91
CA ASP A 161 -13.96 -30.93 5.08
C ASP A 161 -12.47 -31.37 5.16
N ASN A 162 -11.61 -30.89 4.30
CA ASN A 162 -10.17 -31.15 4.36
C ASN A 162 -9.42 -29.82 4.22
N VAL A 163 -9.09 -29.18 5.34
CA VAL A 163 -8.17 -28.05 5.36
C VAL A 163 -6.77 -28.55 5.00
N ALA A 164 -6.47 -28.58 3.70
CA ALA A 164 -5.11 -28.79 3.23
C ALA A 164 -4.25 -27.56 3.58
N PRO A 165 -2.92 -27.70 3.75
CA PRO A 165 -2.03 -26.55 3.82
C PRO A 165 -2.29 -25.62 2.62
N LEU A 166 -2.14 -24.30 2.83
CA LEU A 166 -2.28 -23.32 1.77
C LEU A 166 -1.36 -23.68 0.59
N ASP A 167 -1.95 -23.98 -0.54
CA ASP A 167 -1.23 -24.36 -1.77
C ASP A 167 -1.81 -23.56 -2.94
N ALA A 168 -1.00 -22.64 -3.46
CA ALA A 168 -1.40 -21.81 -4.60
C ALA A 168 -1.59 -22.63 -5.90
N SER A 169 -1.09 -23.85 -5.97
CA SER A 169 -1.22 -24.70 -7.15
C SER A 169 -2.64 -25.24 -7.38
N VAL A 170 -3.50 -25.17 -6.37
CA VAL A 170 -4.92 -25.55 -6.48
C VAL A 170 -5.80 -24.51 -7.17
N ILE A 171 -5.25 -23.31 -7.46
CA ILE A 171 -5.98 -22.28 -8.21
C ILE A 171 -5.84 -22.58 -9.71
N GLU A 172 -6.91 -23.03 -10.34
CA GLU A 172 -6.96 -23.24 -11.78
C GLU A 172 -7.58 -22.04 -12.49
N PHE A 173 -6.94 -21.59 -13.57
CA PHE A 173 -7.43 -20.51 -14.42
C PHE A 173 -7.98 -21.10 -15.72
N ILE A 174 -9.29 -20.97 -15.93
CA ILE A 174 -9.90 -21.33 -17.20
C ILE A 174 -9.94 -20.08 -18.10
N ARG A 175 -9.26 -20.18 -19.24
CA ARG A 175 -9.32 -19.11 -20.26
C ARG A 175 -10.65 -19.19 -21.00
N ILE A 176 -11.48 -18.17 -20.85
CA ILE A 176 -12.81 -18.07 -21.48
C ILE A 176 -12.72 -18.01 -23.02
N ASP A 177 -11.60 -17.55 -23.57
CA ASP A 177 -11.34 -17.53 -25.01
C ASP A 177 -11.30 -18.93 -25.66
N LYS A 178 -11.15 -19.99 -24.86
CA LYS A 178 -11.19 -21.38 -25.29
C LYS A 178 -12.54 -22.07 -25.03
N ALA A 179 -13.47 -21.37 -24.38
CA ALA A 179 -14.82 -21.90 -24.16
C ALA A 179 -15.61 -21.92 -25.49
N PRO A 180 -16.33 -23.00 -25.80
CA PRO A 180 -17.03 -23.15 -27.09
C PRO A 180 -18.15 -22.13 -27.35
N ASN A 181 -18.45 -21.26 -26.38
CA ASN A 181 -19.47 -20.20 -26.52
C ASN A 181 -18.87 -18.88 -25.98
N ALA A 182 -18.13 -18.14 -26.81
CA ALA A 182 -17.43 -16.90 -26.51
C ALA A 182 -18.30 -15.69 -26.05
N VAL A 183 -19.47 -15.92 -25.45
CA VAL A 183 -20.41 -14.87 -24.99
C VAL A 183 -19.85 -14.14 -23.76
N HIS A 184 -18.75 -14.60 -23.15
CA HIS A 184 -18.24 -14.08 -21.87
C HIS A 184 -16.89 -13.36 -21.93
N ALA A 185 -16.38 -13.04 -23.13
CA ALA A 185 -15.06 -12.42 -23.29
C ALA A 185 -14.87 -11.09 -22.54
N ASN A 186 -15.96 -10.43 -22.14
CA ASN A 186 -15.96 -9.17 -21.38
C ASN A 186 -16.58 -9.29 -19.97
N LYS A 187 -16.81 -10.50 -19.48
CA LYS A 187 -17.36 -10.68 -18.13
C LYS A 187 -16.29 -10.30 -17.11
N GLU A 188 -16.63 -9.35 -16.26
CA GLU A 188 -15.82 -9.00 -15.09
C GLU A 188 -16.38 -9.71 -13.86
N THR A 189 -15.53 -10.43 -13.16
CA THR A 189 -15.85 -11.04 -11.87
C THR A 189 -14.93 -10.47 -10.81
N ARG A 190 -15.46 -10.13 -9.63
CA ARG A 190 -14.73 -9.70 -8.46
C ARG A 190 -14.78 -10.79 -7.41
N TYR A 191 -13.63 -11.10 -6.87
CA TYR A 191 -13.47 -11.95 -5.70
C TYR A 191 -13.01 -11.05 -4.55
N THR A 192 -13.63 -11.19 -3.38
CA THR A 192 -13.29 -10.42 -2.19
C THR A 192 -13.04 -11.35 -1.02
N SER A 193 -12.10 -10.99 -0.16
CA SER A 193 -11.86 -11.65 1.13
C SER A 193 -11.38 -10.63 2.14
N ASP A 194 -11.88 -10.70 3.36
CA ASP A 194 -11.41 -9.94 4.52
C ASP A 194 -10.50 -10.80 5.42
N LEU A 195 -10.23 -12.05 5.01
CA LEU A 195 -9.42 -13.01 5.76
C LEU A 195 -7.97 -13.10 5.27
N PHE A 196 -7.53 -12.17 4.41
CA PHE A 196 -6.14 -12.12 4.03
C PHE A 196 -5.28 -11.76 5.24
N ARG A 197 -4.28 -12.60 5.55
CA ARG A 197 -3.47 -12.48 6.75
C ARG A 197 -1.99 -12.64 6.48
N SER A 198 -1.19 -11.79 7.09
CA SER A 198 0.24 -12.02 7.30
C SER A 198 0.57 -11.97 8.80
N ASN A 199 1.77 -12.34 9.17
CA ASN A 199 2.24 -12.19 10.54
C ASN A 199 3.40 -11.21 10.57
N CYS A 200 3.37 -10.31 11.55
CA CYS A 200 4.49 -9.40 11.82
C CYS A 200 5.78 -10.21 12.07
N PRO A 201 6.87 -9.96 11.33
CA PRO A 201 8.10 -10.75 11.47
C PRO A 201 8.80 -10.54 12.83
N VAL A 202 8.42 -9.52 13.60
CA VAL A 202 9.01 -9.22 14.91
C VAL A 202 8.18 -9.80 16.05
N THR A 203 6.86 -9.58 16.03
CA THR A 203 5.96 -9.96 17.15
C THR A 203 5.18 -11.24 16.89
N ASN A 204 5.20 -11.73 15.65
CA ASN A 204 4.37 -12.84 15.16
C ASN A 204 2.85 -12.62 15.36
N GLN A 205 2.43 -11.38 15.60
CA GLN A 205 1.02 -11.02 15.66
C GLN A 205 0.42 -10.98 14.26
N PRO A 206 -0.86 -11.37 14.10
CA PRO A 206 -1.51 -11.32 12.81
C PRO A 206 -1.80 -9.89 12.36
N ASP A 207 -1.47 -9.60 11.11
CA ASP A 207 -1.88 -8.42 10.38
C ASP A 207 -2.94 -8.83 9.37
N TRP A 208 -4.15 -8.32 9.51
CA TRP A 208 -5.27 -8.64 8.63
C TRP A 208 -5.45 -7.58 7.56
N ALA A 209 -5.87 -8.01 6.38
CA ALA A 209 -6.18 -7.12 5.27
C ALA A 209 -7.37 -7.64 4.45
N SER A 210 -8.00 -6.75 3.71
CA SER A 210 -8.98 -7.10 2.71
C SER A 210 -8.30 -7.27 1.35
N LEU A 211 -8.71 -8.27 0.60
CA LEU A 211 -8.26 -8.55 -0.75
C LEU A 211 -9.43 -8.36 -1.73
N GLU A 212 -9.21 -7.64 -2.80
CA GLU A 212 -10.11 -7.60 -3.95
C GLU A 212 -9.33 -8.03 -5.20
N ILE A 213 -9.81 -9.07 -5.88
CA ILE A 213 -9.26 -9.55 -7.16
C ILE A 213 -10.32 -9.31 -8.23
N LYS A 214 -9.96 -8.52 -9.22
CA LYS A 214 -10.77 -8.28 -10.40
C LYS A 214 -10.24 -9.11 -11.56
N VAL A 215 -11.09 -9.96 -12.10
CA VAL A 215 -10.76 -10.84 -13.23
C VAL A 215 -11.63 -10.50 -14.41
N THR A 216 -11.01 -10.30 -15.57
CA THR A 216 -11.71 -9.99 -16.83
C THR A 216 -11.31 -11.01 -17.89
N GLY A 217 -12.30 -11.63 -18.54
CA GLY A 217 -12.06 -12.57 -19.63
C GLY A 217 -11.52 -13.94 -19.20
N ILE A 218 -11.48 -14.23 -17.90
CA ILE A 218 -11.06 -15.50 -17.31
C ILE A 218 -12.08 -15.87 -16.23
N GLU A 219 -12.34 -17.14 -16.02
CA GLU A 219 -13.06 -17.64 -14.85
C GLU A 219 -12.06 -18.36 -13.94
N ILE A 220 -12.09 -18.07 -12.65
CA ILE A 220 -11.31 -18.80 -11.66
C ILE A 220 -12.21 -19.92 -11.15
N GLU A 221 -11.91 -21.17 -11.50
CA GLU A 221 -12.44 -22.30 -10.76
C GLU A 221 -11.60 -22.44 -9.49
N GLY A 222 -12.16 -21.99 -8.40
CA GLY A 222 -11.62 -22.32 -7.09
C GLY A 222 -12.05 -23.74 -6.75
N ALA A 223 -11.12 -24.62 -6.48
CA ALA A 223 -11.42 -25.71 -5.58
C ALA A 223 -11.81 -25.04 -4.26
N SER A 224 -13.09 -25.00 -4.00
CA SER A 224 -13.67 -24.48 -2.77
C SER A 224 -13.32 -25.39 -1.60
#